data_35084ec1d9d17e05ccbe3393f22df277
#
_entry.id   35084ec1d9d17e05ccbe3393f22df277
#
_cell.length_a   1.000
_cell.length_b   1.000
_cell.length_c   1.000
_cell.angle_alpha   90.00
_cell.angle_beta   90.00
_cell.angle_gamma   90.00
#
_symmetry.space_group_name_H-M   'P 1'
#
loop_
_entity.id
_entity.type
_entity.pdbx_description
1 polymer ?
#
loop_
_entity_poly.entity_id
_entity_poly.type
_entity_poly.pdbx_seq_one_letter_code
_entity_poly.pdbx_strand_id
1 'polypeptide(L)'
;MIFAVSLSLFACGKVDGDGKENTTGNTPTVDKTEDTTAEVTTAAGMKKGDEGNGPADINAEFITLKLPSGYKYEVDSFSKDSKNPLKGNVTLFIYKDGSYSSIATLTATARNMVRSQEEAVENTIKLCNLQTYKNGKSEIGKDAKYGENTYSTIHVSTDYYEKDFFVTYANRGTSDTTGLLVKLEINNKNIKADDPFIKELLDSLKIVMA
;
A
#
# COMPACT_ATOMS: atom_id res chain seq x y z
N MET A 1 -18.04 22.04 -33.34
CA MET A 1 -17.33 20.83 -33.76
C MET A 1 -17.84 19.70 -32.89
N ILE A 2 -18.73 18.88 -33.43
CA ILE A 2 -19.51 17.86 -32.70
C ILE A 2 -18.81 16.52 -33.00
N PHE A 3 -18.32 15.81 -31.98
CA PHE A 3 -17.84 14.45 -32.14
C PHE A 3 -18.91 13.47 -31.68
N ALA A 4 -19.37 12.68 -32.63
CA ALA A 4 -20.30 11.58 -32.42
C ALA A 4 -19.60 10.35 -31.83
N VAL A 5 -20.19 9.79 -30.77
CA VAL A 5 -19.80 8.53 -30.15
C VAL A 5 -20.62 7.41 -30.80
N SER A 6 -19.96 6.48 -31.46
CA SER A 6 -20.59 5.28 -32.03
C SER A 6 -20.63 4.15 -30.99
N LEU A 7 -21.85 3.75 -30.65
CA LEU A 7 -22.17 2.57 -29.85
C LEU A 7 -22.12 1.32 -30.76
N SER A 8 -21.32 0.34 -30.42
CA SER A 8 -21.36 -0.99 -31.05
C SER A 8 -22.06 -1.97 -30.12
N LEU A 9 -23.27 -2.35 -30.50
CA LEU A 9 -24.02 -3.46 -29.91
C LEU A 9 -23.52 -4.78 -30.52
N PHE A 10 -23.09 -5.72 -29.71
CA PHE A 10 -22.94 -7.11 -30.13
C PHE A 10 -24.05 -7.97 -29.55
N ALA A 11 -24.71 -8.65 -30.45
CA ALA A 11 -25.90 -9.43 -30.24
C ALA A 11 -25.60 -10.84 -29.69
N CYS A 12 -26.55 -11.28 -28.93
CA CYS A 12 -26.79 -12.59 -28.36
C CYS A 12 -26.79 -13.71 -29.39
N GLY A 13 -26.12 -14.82 -29.11
CA GLY A 13 -26.28 -16.10 -29.78
C GLY A 13 -26.76 -17.17 -28.79
N LYS A 14 -28.05 -17.55 -28.93
CA LYS A 14 -28.66 -18.71 -28.30
C LYS A 14 -28.27 -19.96 -29.07
N VAL A 15 -27.93 -21.03 -28.34
CA VAL A 15 -27.98 -22.42 -28.88
C VAL A 15 -28.68 -23.28 -27.85
N ASP A 16 -29.87 -23.76 -28.22
CA ASP A 16 -30.63 -24.80 -27.54
C ASP A 16 -30.08 -26.16 -27.94
N GLY A 17 -30.06 -27.11 -27.01
CA GLY A 17 -29.71 -28.52 -27.28
C GLY A 17 -30.16 -29.42 -26.14
N ASP A 18 -31.31 -30.04 -26.31
CA ASP A 18 -31.93 -31.08 -25.47
C ASP A 18 -31.08 -32.35 -25.34
N GLY A 19 -31.21 -33.04 -24.19
CA GLY A 19 -30.77 -34.42 -24.04
C GLY A 19 -30.70 -34.99 -22.63
N LYS A 20 -31.82 -35.40 -22.11
CA LYS A 20 -32.21 -36.53 -21.23
C LYS A 20 -31.18 -37.30 -20.38
N GLU A 21 -31.60 -37.42 -19.14
CA GLU A 21 -31.85 -38.56 -18.24
C GLU A 21 -30.71 -39.28 -17.47
N ASN A 22 -30.87 -39.17 -16.17
CA ASN A 22 -30.93 -40.22 -15.14
C ASN A 22 -29.64 -40.93 -14.70
N THR A 23 -29.22 -40.75 -13.48
CA THR A 23 -29.15 -41.80 -12.45
C THR A 23 -28.69 -41.26 -11.09
N THR A 24 -29.42 -41.71 -10.05
CA THR A 24 -29.16 -41.69 -8.62
C THR A 24 -27.74 -42.10 -8.21
N GLY A 25 -27.13 -41.35 -7.27
CA GLY A 25 -25.92 -41.80 -6.60
C GLY A 25 -25.42 -40.82 -5.54
N ASN A 26 -25.65 -41.17 -4.31
CA ASN A 26 -25.03 -40.79 -3.05
C ASN A 26 -24.03 -39.62 -3.02
N THR A 27 -24.37 -38.61 -2.29
CA THR A 27 -23.53 -37.53 -1.81
C THR A 27 -22.62 -38.04 -0.68
N PRO A 28 -21.30 -37.82 -0.74
CA PRO A 28 -20.50 -37.53 0.42
C PRO A 28 -20.32 -36.03 0.51
N THR A 29 -20.80 -35.44 1.58
CA THR A 29 -20.49 -34.09 2.04
C THR A 29 -18.99 -34.03 2.28
N VAL A 30 -18.25 -33.51 1.33
CA VAL A 30 -16.86 -33.10 1.55
C VAL A 30 -16.91 -31.69 2.09
N ASP A 31 -16.62 -31.60 3.37
CA ASP A 31 -16.31 -30.36 4.07
C ASP A 31 -15.10 -29.71 3.35
N LYS A 32 -15.37 -28.74 2.49
CA LYS A 32 -14.34 -27.90 1.90
C LYS A 32 -13.89 -26.89 2.94
N THR A 33 -12.93 -27.28 3.73
CA THR A 33 -12.05 -26.31 4.38
C THR A 33 -11.38 -25.54 3.25
N GLU A 34 -11.82 -24.33 2.98
CA GLU A 34 -11.11 -23.40 2.11
C GLU A 34 -9.81 -23.02 2.83
N ASP A 35 -8.76 -23.75 2.46
CA ASP A 35 -7.38 -23.37 2.78
C ASP A 35 -7.07 -22.14 1.94
N THR A 36 -7.33 -20.96 2.53
CA THR A 36 -6.99 -19.66 1.93
C THR A 36 -5.48 -19.51 2.03
N THR A 37 -4.77 -20.12 1.10
CA THR A 37 -3.34 -19.91 0.93
C THR A 37 -3.14 -18.44 0.56
N ALA A 38 -2.59 -17.65 1.49
CA ALA A 38 -2.24 -16.26 1.22
C ALA A 38 -1.28 -16.21 0.02
N GLU A 39 -1.65 -15.46 -1.00
CA GLU A 39 -0.83 -15.29 -2.19
C GLU A 39 0.40 -14.45 -1.84
N VAL A 40 1.57 -15.07 -1.89
CA VAL A 40 2.84 -14.37 -1.64
C VAL A 40 3.27 -13.67 -2.92
N THR A 41 3.06 -12.36 -2.98
CA THR A 41 3.58 -11.54 -4.07
C THR A 41 5.06 -11.26 -3.84
N THR A 42 5.93 -11.85 -4.64
CA THR A 42 7.39 -11.64 -4.54
C THR A 42 7.82 -10.42 -5.34
N ALA A 43 8.73 -9.63 -4.77
CA ALA A 43 9.24 -8.38 -5.37
C ALA A 43 9.90 -8.53 -6.74
N ALA A 44 10.40 -9.71 -7.08
CA ALA A 44 11.06 -9.96 -8.39
C ALA A 44 10.14 -9.73 -9.61
N GLY A 45 8.84 -9.64 -9.39
CA GLY A 45 7.83 -9.38 -10.43
C GLY A 45 7.03 -8.10 -10.25
N MET A 46 7.20 -7.34 -9.14
CA MET A 46 6.38 -6.17 -8.86
C MET A 46 6.60 -5.05 -9.88
N LYS A 47 5.53 -4.46 -10.37
CA LYS A 47 5.53 -3.34 -11.32
C LYS A 47 4.36 -2.40 -11.06
N LYS A 48 4.42 -1.20 -11.65
CA LYS A 48 3.31 -0.26 -11.59
C LYS A 48 2.03 -0.88 -12.14
N GLY A 49 0.93 -0.70 -11.42
CA GLY A 49 -0.40 -1.23 -11.75
C GLY A 49 -0.66 -2.65 -11.26
N ASP A 50 0.32 -3.31 -10.61
CA ASP A 50 0.05 -4.56 -9.90
C ASP A 50 -0.90 -4.28 -8.73
N GLU A 51 -1.84 -5.18 -8.50
CA GLU A 51 -2.83 -5.08 -7.42
C GLU A 51 -3.07 -6.44 -6.77
N GLY A 52 -3.57 -6.43 -5.55
CA GLY A 52 -3.94 -7.65 -4.85
C GLY A 52 -4.86 -7.37 -3.67
N ASN A 53 -5.56 -8.41 -3.23
CA ASN A 53 -6.48 -8.35 -2.10
C ASN A 53 -5.85 -9.04 -0.87
N GLY A 54 -6.17 -8.52 0.32
CA GLY A 54 -5.84 -9.18 1.57
C GLY A 54 -6.78 -10.36 1.89
N PRO A 55 -6.35 -11.33 2.71
CA PRO A 55 -5.04 -11.33 3.35
C PRO A 55 -3.91 -11.67 2.37
N ALA A 56 -2.82 -10.91 2.37
CA ALA A 56 -1.69 -11.11 1.48
C ALA A 56 -0.36 -10.72 2.15
N ASP A 57 0.69 -11.46 1.85
CA ASP A 57 2.07 -11.09 2.17
C ASP A 57 2.64 -10.30 0.99
N ILE A 58 2.94 -9.02 1.21
CA ILE A 58 3.53 -8.14 0.20
C ILE A 58 5.03 -8.08 0.42
N ASN A 59 5.79 -8.43 -0.61
CA ASN A 59 7.25 -8.28 -0.63
C ASN A 59 7.62 -7.26 -1.70
N ALA A 60 8.02 -6.06 -1.28
CA ALA A 60 8.33 -4.93 -2.15
C ALA A 60 9.83 -4.58 -2.13
N GLU A 61 10.71 -5.58 -2.18
CA GLU A 61 12.18 -5.47 -2.22
C GLU A 61 12.78 -4.79 -0.98
N PHE A 62 12.31 -3.59 -0.65
CA PHE A 62 12.84 -2.75 0.44
C PHE A 62 12.10 -2.99 1.75
N ILE A 63 10.88 -3.46 1.65
CA ILE A 63 10.00 -3.74 2.77
C ILE A 63 9.18 -5.00 2.51
N THR A 64 8.81 -5.67 3.59
CA THR A 64 7.76 -6.69 3.57
C THR A 64 6.67 -6.29 4.54
N LEU A 65 5.42 -6.62 4.25
CA LEU A 65 4.30 -6.36 5.13
C LEU A 65 3.16 -7.34 4.85
N LYS A 66 2.23 -7.44 5.81
CA LYS A 66 0.99 -8.19 5.65
C LYS A 66 -0.16 -7.24 5.45
N LEU A 67 -0.93 -7.45 4.38
CA LEU A 67 -2.18 -6.75 4.16
C LEU A 67 -3.31 -7.58 4.79
N PRO A 68 -4.08 -7.01 5.74
CA PRO A 68 -5.21 -7.72 6.35
C PRO A 68 -6.34 -8.00 5.37
N SER A 69 -7.22 -8.94 5.74
CA SER A 69 -8.48 -9.20 5.02
C SER A 69 -9.38 -7.96 4.99
N GLY A 70 -10.11 -7.76 3.90
CA GLY A 70 -11.00 -6.61 3.73
C GLY A 70 -10.30 -5.35 3.19
N TYR A 71 -9.05 -5.52 2.74
CA TYR A 71 -8.26 -4.44 2.12
C TYR A 71 -7.63 -4.93 0.82
N LYS A 72 -7.34 -3.99 -0.07
CA LYS A 72 -6.60 -4.22 -1.31
C LYS A 72 -5.49 -3.20 -1.47
N TYR A 73 -4.48 -3.54 -2.26
CA TYR A 73 -3.41 -2.61 -2.64
C TYR A 73 -3.31 -2.47 -4.15
N GLU A 74 -2.71 -1.37 -4.57
CA GLU A 74 -2.30 -1.09 -5.94
C GLU A 74 -0.89 -0.49 -5.91
N VAL A 75 -0.01 -0.95 -6.79
CA VAL A 75 1.34 -0.41 -6.96
C VAL A 75 1.28 0.83 -7.85
N ASP A 76 1.37 2.02 -7.26
CA ASP A 76 1.43 3.28 -8.01
C ASP A 76 2.78 3.47 -8.70
N SER A 77 3.87 3.16 -7.98
CA SER A 77 5.22 3.25 -8.53
C SER A 77 6.14 2.18 -7.95
N PHE A 78 6.98 1.64 -8.82
CA PHE A 78 8.06 0.74 -8.45
C PHE A 78 9.28 1.03 -9.30
N SER A 79 10.44 1.17 -8.67
CA SER A 79 11.74 1.25 -9.37
C SER A 79 12.82 0.59 -8.54
N LYS A 80 13.72 -0.09 -9.23
CA LYS A 80 14.91 -0.72 -8.66
C LYS A 80 16.11 -0.35 -9.53
N ASP A 81 17.20 0.09 -8.91
CA ASP A 81 18.44 0.32 -9.61
C ASP A 81 19.13 -1.03 -9.83
N SER A 82 19.31 -1.44 -11.10
CA SER A 82 19.96 -2.71 -11.46
C SER A 82 21.44 -2.79 -11.06
N LYS A 83 22.09 -1.63 -10.90
CA LYS A 83 23.50 -1.54 -10.50
C LYS A 83 23.69 -1.38 -9.00
N ASN A 84 22.67 -0.92 -8.30
CA ASN A 84 22.69 -0.75 -6.84
C ASN A 84 21.36 -1.18 -6.22
N PRO A 85 21.25 -2.43 -5.74
CA PRO A 85 20.01 -2.97 -5.17
C PRO A 85 19.54 -2.23 -3.92
N LEU A 86 20.38 -1.38 -3.32
CA LEU A 86 20.02 -0.52 -2.21
C LEU A 86 19.26 0.75 -2.64
N LYS A 87 19.14 1.01 -3.95
CA LYS A 87 18.45 2.17 -4.50
C LYS A 87 17.17 1.79 -5.21
N GLY A 88 16.14 2.61 -5.02
CA GLY A 88 14.84 2.46 -5.66
C GLY A 88 13.71 3.04 -4.83
N ASN A 89 12.50 2.81 -5.26
CA ASN A 89 11.31 3.19 -4.53
C ASN A 89 10.14 2.26 -4.82
N VAL A 90 9.23 2.17 -3.88
CA VAL A 90 7.89 1.61 -4.05
C VAL A 90 6.87 2.54 -3.42
N THR A 91 5.73 2.71 -4.07
CA THR A 91 4.55 3.37 -3.53
C THR A 91 3.36 2.46 -3.73
N LEU A 92 2.67 2.17 -2.63
CA LEU A 92 1.46 1.36 -2.59
C LEU A 92 0.29 2.24 -2.15
N PHE A 93 -0.76 2.29 -2.95
CA PHE A 93 -2.06 2.77 -2.49
C PHE A 93 -2.79 1.63 -1.81
N ILE A 94 -3.40 1.91 -0.66
CA ILE A 94 -4.16 0.93 0.11
C ILE A 94 -5.61 1.40 0.19
N TYR A 95 -6.52 0.48 -0.09
CA TYR A 95 -7.96 0.72 -0.13
C TYR A 95 -8.68 -0.24 0.81
N LYS A 96 -9.80 0.18 1.35
CA LYS A 96 -10.77 -0.75 1.93
C LYS A 96 -11.57 -1.40 0.80
N ASP A 97 -11.91 -2.66 0.92
CA ASP A 97 -12.72 -3.37 -0.07
C ASP A 97 -14.01 -2.62 -0.36
N GLY A 98 -14.35 -2.52 -1.65
CA GLY A 98 -15.49 -1.75 -2.12
C GLY A 98 -15.29 -0.23 -2.17
N SER A 99 -14.12 0.29 -1.74
CA SER A 99 -13.79 1.71 -1.83
C SER A 99 -13.03 2.03 -3.12
N TYR A 100 -13.33 3.20 -3.70
CA TYR A 100 -12.57 3.79 -4.83
C TYR A 100 -11.53 4.80 -4.38
N SER A 101 -11.55 5.20 -3.11
CA SER A 101 -10.57 6.15 -2.55
C SER A 101 -9.60 5.41 -1.65
N SER A 102 -8.30 5.67 -1.85
CA SER A 102 -7.27 5.14 -0.97
C SER A 102 -7.46 5.67 0.46
N ILE A 103 -7.29 4.79 1.42
CA ILE A 103 -7.31 5.12 2.85
C ILE A 103 -5.91 5.48 3.35
N ALA A 104 -4.89 4.87 2.74
CA ALA A 104 -3.50 5.12 3.09
C ALA A 104 -2.59 4.98 1.86
N THR A 105 -1.42 5.60 1.94
CA THR A 105 -0.35 5.48 0.96
C THR A 105 0.94 5.10 1.66
N LEU A 106 1.48 3.93 1.34
CA LEU A 106 2.77 3.48 1.85
C LEU A 106 3.85 3.74 0.82
N THR A 107 4.89 4.47 1.21
CA THR A 107 6.05 4.75 0.36
C THR A 107 7.32 4.28 1.05
N ALA A 108 8.13 3.51 0.35
CA ALA A 108 9.49 3.20 0.77
C ALA A 108 10.47 3.71 -0.30
N THR A 109 11.37 4.62 0.09
CA THR A 109 12.29 5.29 -0.83
C THR A 109 13.72 5.13 -0.35
N ALA A 110 14.51 4.44 -1.15
CA ALA A 110 15.95 4.23 -0.94
C ALA A 110 16.74 5.18 -1.86
N ARG A 111 17.04 6.37 -1.36
CA ARG A 111 17.80 7.41 -2.08
C ARG A 111 18.70 8.18 -1.10
N ASN A 112 19.76 8.79 -1.63
CA ASN A 112 20.78 9.52 -0.89
C ASN A 112 20.31 10.88 -0.31
N MET A 113 19.01 11.17 -0.26
CA MET A 113 18.51 12.51 0.10
C MET A 113 18.16 12.67 1.57
N VAL A 114 18.02 11.55 2.29
CA VAL A 114 17.67 11.52 3.71
C VAL A 114 18.69 10.66 4.43
N ARG A 115 19.28 11.16 5.51
CA ARG A 115 20.39 10.52 6.22
C ARG A 115 20.08 10.23 7.69
N SER A 116 18.99 10.76 8.21
CA SER A 116 18.58 10.58 9.59
C SER A 116 17.05 10.57 9.73
N GLN A 117 16.59 10.18 10.91
CA GLN A 117 15.17 10.23 11.27
C GLN A 117 14.64 11.69 11.26
N GLU A 118 15.44 12.64 11.73
CA GLU A 118 15.09 14.08 11.72
C GLU A 118 14.92 14.61 10.30
N GLU A 119 15.88 14.34 9.41
CA GLU A 119 15.76 14.71 7.99
C GLU A 119 14.55 14.05 7.32
N ALA A 120 14.18 12.83 7.70
CA ALA A 120 13.00 12.15 7.19
C ALA A 120 11.71 12.88 7.58
N VAL A 121 11.60 13.31 8.83
CA VAL A 121 10.48 14.11 9.35
C VAL A 121 10.41 15.47 8.65
N GLU A 122 11.51 16.21 8.61
CA GLU A 122 11.59 17.52 7.95
C GLU A 122 11.21 17.46 6.48
N ASN A 123 11.74 16.46 5.76
CA ASN A 123 11.43 16.26 4.35
C ASN A 123 9.94 15.92 4.13
N THR A 124 9.35 15.13 5.02
CA THR A 124 7.91 14.80 4.95
C THR A 124 7.06 16.06 5.10
N ILE A 125 7.36 16.91 6.09
CA ILE A 125 6.65 18.18 6.31
C ILE A 125 6.85 19.13 5.13
N LYS A 126 8.07 19.25 4.62
CA LYS A 126 8.39 20.11 3.48
C LYS A 126 7.61 19.72 2.22
N LEU A 127 7.44 18.42 1.96
CA LEU A 127 6.67 17.93 0.82
C LEU A 127 5.16 18.23 0.91
N CYS A 128 4.63 18.53 2.09
CA CYS A 128 3.25 18.95 2.26
C CYS A 128 2.97 20.38 1.77
N ASN A 129 4.02 21.17 1.46
CA ASN A 129 3.90 22.56 0.96
C ASN A 129 2.95 23.45 1.76
N LEU A 130 3.01 23.35 3.08
CA LEU A 130 2.05 23.99 3.99
C LEU A 130 1.97 25.50 3.85
N GLN A 131 3.06 26.15 3.42
CA GLN A 131 3.11 27.59 3.16
C GLN A 131 2.19 28.06 2.02
N THR A 132 1.70 27.13 1.18
CA THR A 132 0.75 27.43 0.09
C THR A 132 -0.70 27.49 0.58
N TYR A 133 -0.96 27.06 1.81
CA TYR A 133 -2.30 27.01 2.40
C TYR A 133 -2.46 28.05 3.50
N LYS A 134 -3.61 28.73 3.55
CA LYS A 134 -3.87 29.80 4.52
C LYS A 134 -3.75 29.33 5.97
N ASN A 135 -4.19 28.11 6.27
CA ASN A 135 -4.18 27.52 7.61
C ASN A 135 -3.31 26.25 7.68
N GLY A 136 -2.26 26.17 6.83
CA GLY A 136 -1.36 25.02 6.82
C GLY A 136 -0.56 24.92 8.12
N LYS A 137 -0.71 23.78 8.83
CA LYS A 137 -0.02 23.49 10.09
C LYS A 137 0.52 22.06 10.08
N SER A 138 1.64 21.88 10.78
CA SER A 138 2.16 20.56 11.13
C SER A 138 2.46 20.47 12.60
N GLU A 139 2.21 19.31 13.18
CA GLU A 139 2.52 18.97 14.56
C GLU A 139 3.25 17.65 14.60
N ILE A 140 4.42 17.62 15.25
CA ILE A 140 5.18 16.40 15.47
C ILE A 140 4.71 15.81 16.79
N GLY A 141 4.14 14.62 16.74
CA GLY A 141 3.70 13.88 17.90
C GLY A 141 4.82 13.09 18.56
N LYS A 142 4.45 12.24 19.51
CA LYS A 142 5.40 11.32 20.16
C LYS A 142 5.75 10.19 19.21
N ASP A 143 6.99 9.72 19.32
CA ASP A 143 7.39 8.50 18.64
C ASP A 143 6.53 7.31 19.10
N ALA A 144 6.13 6.49 18.13
CA ALA A 144 5.32 5.30 18.35
C ALA A 144 6.07 4.05 17.88
N LYS A 145 6.02 2.97 18.68
CA LYS A 145 6.63 1.70 18.31
C LYS A 145 5.59 0.74 17.79
N TYR A 146 5.80 0.23 16.57
CA TYR A 146 4.99 -0.82 15.95
C TYR A 146 5.92 -1.91 15.43
N GLY A 147 5.69 -3.15 15.83
CA GLY A 147 6.57 -4.26 15.50
C GLY A 147 8.02 -4.01 15.91
N GLU A 148 8.91 -4.09 14.95
CA GLU A 148 10.35 -3.86 15.15
C GLU A 148 10.77 -2.39 14.93
N ASN A 149 9.89 -1.55 14.38
CA ASN A 149 10.21 -0.19 13.97
C ASN A 149 9.70 0.86 14.97
N THR A 150 10.43 1.97 15.06
CA THR A 150 9.97 3.19 15.74
C THR A 150 9.65 4.23 14.68
N TYR A 151 8.48 4.85 14.80
CA TYR A 151 7.97 5.85 13.86
C TYR A 151 7.83 7.20 14.54
N SER A 152 8.32 8.24 13.91
CA SER A 152 7.91 9.60 14.26
C SER A 152 6.54 9.84 13.66
N THR A 153 5.62 10.38 14.47
CA THR A 153 4.26 10.71 14.03
C THR A 153 4.16 12.18 13.67
N ILE A 154 3.49 12.49 12.58
CA ILE A 154 3.29 13.87 12.12
C ILE A 154 1.83 14.04 11.77
N HIS A 155 1.19 15.04 12.36
CA HIS A 155 -0.14 15.49 11.99
C HIS A 155 -0.03 16.74 11.10
N VAL A 156 -0.74 16.75 9.97
CA VAL A 156 -0.79 17.86 9.05
C VAL A 156 -2.23 18.25 8.78
N SER A 157 -2.55 19.52 8.94
CA SER A 157 -3.87 20.06 8.65
C SER A 157 -3.78 21.31 7.78
N THR A 158 -4.76 21.44 6.88
CA THR A 158 -4.96 22.60 6.00
C THR A 158 -6.45 22.88 5.85
N ASP A 159 -6.83 23.89 5.10
CA ASP A 159 -8.24 24.15 4.74
C ASP A 159 -8.86 23.03 3.87
N TYR A 160 -8.06 22.18 3.24
CA TYR A 160 -8.51 21.21 2.24
C TYR A 160 -8.34 19.75 2.66
N TYR A 161 -7.34 19.47 3.51
CA TYR A 161 -7.06 18.10 3.92
C TYR A 161 -6.48 18.04 5.34
N GLU A 162 -6.65 16.89 5.94
CA GLU A 162 -6.06 16.49 7.20
C GLU A 162 -5.43 15.12 7.01
N LYS A 163 -4.17 14.98 7.39
CA LYS A 163 -3.38 13.76 7.18
C LYS A 163 -2.52 13.46 8.40
N ASP A 164 -2.38 12.18 8.69
CA ASP A 164 -1.36 11.70 9.62
C ASP A 164 -0.28 10.93 8.86
N PHE A 165 0.94 11.03 9.36
CA PHE A 165 2.08 10.30 8.81
C PHE A 165 2.76 9.51 9.92
N PHE A 166 3.14 8.28 9.60
CA PHE A 166 4.10 7.49 10.35
C PHE A 166 5.37 7.39 9.51
N VAL A 167 6.47 7.92 10.04
CA VAL A 167 7.73 8.05 9.31
C VAL A 167 8.81 7.30 10.06
N THR A 168 9.53 6.41 9.38
CA THR A 168 10.71 5.76 9.91
C THR A 168 11.86 5.80 8.91
N TYR A 169 13.07 5.89 9.42
CA TYR A 169 14.30 5.86 8.65
C TYR A 169 15.16 4.70 9.13
N ALA A 170 15.72 3.96 8.19
CA ALA A 170 16.70 2.92 8.50
C ALA A 170 17.93 3.06 7.61
N ASN A 171 19.12 2.99 8.21
CA ASN A 171 20.36 2.82 7.46
C ASN A 171 20.56 1.33 7.19
N ARG A 172 20.53 0.91 5.91
CA ARG A 172 20.60 -0.49 5.49
C ARG A 172 22.01 -0.96 5.16
N GLY A 173 23.00 -0.12 5.27
CA GLY A 173 24.38 -0.46 4.92
C GLY A 173 25.42 0.38 5.68
N THR A 174 26.66 0.34 5.20
CA THR A 174 27.81 0.95 5.86
C THR A 174 28.08 2.40 5.44
N SER A 175 27.31 2.95 4.52
CA SER A 175 27.49 4.33 4.04
C SER A 175 26.20 5.16 4.23
N ASP A 176 26.37 6.48 4.35
CA ASP A 176 25.24 7.45 4.45
C ASP A 176 24.29 7.43 3.25
N THR A 177 24.66 6.71 2.19
CA THR A 177 23.90 6.62 0.94
C THR A 177 22.96 5.43 0.89
N THR A 178 22.88 4.63 1.95
CA THR A 178 22.10 3.39 2.01
C THR A 178 20.82 3.51 2.83
N GLY A 179 20.43 4.74 3.18
CA GLY A 179 19.22 5.01 3.94
C GLY A 179 17.95 4.66 3.20
N LEU A 180 16.99 4.12 3.92
CA LEU A 180 15.62 3.89 3.48
C LEU A 180 14.67 4.75 4.32
N LEU A 181 13.92 5.60 3.65
CA LEU A 181 12.78 6.32 4.23
C LEU A 181 11.51 5.48 3.97
N VAL A 182 10.82 5.11 5.01
CA VAL A 182 9.49 4.49 4.93
C VAL A 182 8.47 5.45 5.54
N LYS A 183 7.43 5.73 4.77
CA LYS A 183 6.36 6.65 5.15
C LYS A 183 5.01 6.01 4.89
N LEU A 184 4.16 5.93 5.91
CA LEU A 184 2.74 5.67 5.78
C LEU A 184 1.99 6.99 5.93
N GLU A 185 1.29 7.41 4.89
CA GLU A 185 0.41 8.58 4.86
C GLU A 185 -1.04 8.11 4.99
N ILE A 186 -1.78 8.71 5.92
CA ILE A 186 -3.18 8.38 6.20
C ILE A 186 -4.04 9.58 5.84
N ASN A 187 -5.09 9.35 5.07
CA ASN A 187 -6.10 10.35 4.78
C ASN A 187 -7.20 10.31 5.85
N ASN A 188 -7.19 11.27 6.77
CA ASN A 188 -8.09 11.30 7.93
C ASN A 188 -9.58 11.45 7.59
N LYS A 189 -9.93 11.72 6.34
CA LYS A 189 -11.32 11.64 5.86
C LYS A 189 -11.81 10.20 5.72
N ASN A 190 -10.90 9.28 5.43
CA ASN A 190 -11.25 7.89 5.08
C ASN A 190 -10.98 6.91 6.23
N ILE A 191 -9.96 7.18 7.05
CA ILE A 191 -9.56 6.35 8.19
C ILE A 191 -8.82 7.22 9.21
N LYS A 192 -8.82 6.80 10.48
CA LYS A 192 -8.08 7.50 11.53
C LYS A 192 -6.76 6.78 11.83
N ALA A 193 -5.77 7.53 12.35
CA ALA A 193 -4.45 7.01 12.67
C ALA A 193 -4.45 5.92 13.76
N ASP A 194 -5.46 5.91 14.62
CA ASP A 194 -5.67 4.93 15.70
C ASP A 194 -6.53 3.72 15.28
N ASP A 195 -6.91 3.62 14.02
CA ASP A 195 -7.66 2.47 13.50
C ASP A 195 -6.84 1.18 13.67
N PRO A 196 -7.44 0.08 14.14
CA PRO A 196 -6.76 -1.21 14.31
C PRO A 196 -6.02 -1.70 13.08
N PHE A 197 -6.54 -1.43 11.87
CA PHE A 197 -5.88 -1.75 10.62
C PHE A 197 -4.50 -1.08 10.50
N ILE A 198 -4.37 0.20 10.88
CA ILE A 198 -3.09 0.94 10.81
C ILE A 198 -2.07 0.29 11.73
N LYS A 199 -2.51 -0.08 12.94
CA LYS A 199 -1.65 -0.80 13.89
C LYS A 199 -1.19 -2.14 13.32
N GLU A 200 -2.10 -2.95 12.79
CA GLU A 200 -1.78 -4.27 12.25
C GLU A 200 -0.82 -4.17 11.06
N LEU A 201 -1.04 -3.22 10.16
CA LEU A 201 -0.19 -2.95 9.01
C LEU A 201 1.23 -2.58 9.45
N LEU A 202 1.37 -1.61 10.38
CA LEU A 202 2.66 -1.14 10.87
C LEU A 202 3.39 -2.18 11.72
N ASP A 203 2.68 -2.98 12.51
CA ASP A 203 3.26 -4.09 13.30
C ASP A 203 3.86 -5.17 12.38
N SER A 204 3.26 -5.39 11.22
CA SER A 204 3.71 -6.39 10.24
C SER A 204 4.85 -5.91 9.34
N LEU A 205 5.04 -4.58 9.23
CA LEU A 205 6.02 -3.99 8.33
C LEU A 205 7.46 -4.27 8.80
N LYS A 206 8.24 -4.87 7.91
CA LYS A 206 9.68 -5.11 8.14
C LYS A 206 10.49 -4.43 7.05
N ILE A 207 11.59 -3.82 7.46
CA ILE A 207 12.58 -3.23 6.55
C ILE A 207 13.56 -4.33 6.16
N VAL A 208 13.72 -4.52 4.85
CA VAL A 208 14.69 -5.49 4.32
C VAL A 208 16.09 -4.87 4.41
N MET A 209 16.92 -5.44 5.27
CA MET A 209 18.33 -5.07 5.40
C MET A 209 19.13 -5.67 4.25
N ALA A 210 20.22 -5.02 3.86
CA ALA A 210 21.09 -5.45 2.76
C ALA A 210 22.09 -6.53 3.22
#